data_c9c616a25afa7ee8acde310d55bdb4bd
#
_entry.id   c9c616a25afa7ee8acde310d55bdb4bd
#
_cell.length_a   1.000
_cell.length_b   1.000
_cell.length_c   1.000
_cell.angle_alpha   90.00
_cell.angle_beta   90.00
_cell.angle_gamma   90.00
#
_symmetry.space_group_name_H-M   'P 1'
#
loop_
_entity.id
_entity.type
_entity.pdbx_description
1 polymer ?
#
loop_
_entity_poly.entity_id
_entity_poly.type
_entity_poly.pdbx_seq_one_letter_code
_entity_poly.pdbx_strand_id
1 'polypeptide(L)'
;MRIVVSHEIGAAGVEYARKNNAELYIANSAEPKEYLDELKRADAFIVRIGYCSREILDACPNLKVIGRTGVGYDSIDVKYAKEKGVPVVFTPGANSQSVAEHAVALMFACAKNICEEDAQLRKGNWGIRDAHKAVELAGKKVGIVGVGIIGATVARICRSIGMETAGFNPHHPERVEEAGCQRYNSVAELIRDCDILSLHCPLTEDSRNLISAKELRTMKPTAILINTSRGPIVNSHDLAEALNTGVIAAAGVDVFDEEPARHDDPVFTAKNLISTPHAAALTREANDRMQIQCIEGCIAVCNGEIWP
;
A
#
# COMPACT_ATOMS: atom_id res chain seq x y z
N MET A 1 5.78 -22.78 -21.24
CA MET A 1 6.67 -21.99 -20.39
C MET A 1 6.44 -22.37 -18.93
N ARG A 2 7.44 -22.24 -18.09
CA ARG A 2 7.37 -22.56 -16.66
C ARG A 2 7.45 -21.28 -15.82
N ILE A 3 6.44 -21.03 -14.98
CA ILE A 3 6.36 -19.91 -14.06
C ILE A 3 6.48 -20.43 -12.63
N VAL A 4 7.46 -19.96 -11.88
CA VAL A 4 7.57 -20.20 -10.44
C VAL A 4 6.91 -19.03 -9.71
N VAL A 5 6.05 -19.33 -8.73
CA VAL A 5 5.35 -18.33 -7.92
C VAL A 5 5.73 -18.54 -6.45
N SER A 6 6.17 -17.49 -5.78
CA SER A 6 6.67 -17.59 -4.39
C SER A 6 5.60 -17.99 -3.38
N HIS A 7 4.34 -17.74 -3.65
CA HIS A 7 3.23 -18.02 -2.73
C HIS A 7 1.96 -18.37 -3.48
N GLU A 8 0.95 -18.84 -2.75
CA GLU A 8 -0.36 -19.23 -3.26
C GLU A 8 -0.92 -18.22 -4.29
N ILE A 9 -1.49 -18.74 -5.35
CA ILE A 9 -2.18 -17.99 -6.39
C ILE A 9 -3.64 -18.47 -6.45
N GLY A 10 -4.58 -17.55 -6.61
CA GLY A 10 -6.01 -17.87 -6.63
C GLY A 10 -6.42 -18.64 -7.89
N ALA A 11 -7.62 -19.21 -7.82
CA ALA A 11 -8.18 -20.04 -8.90
C ALA A 11 -8.21 -19.31 -10.25
N ALA A 12 -8.49 -18.01 -10.26
CA ALA A 12 -8.51 -17.19 -11.47
C ALA A 12 -7.13 -17.12 -12.16
N GLY A 13 -6.07 -16.93 -11.40
CA GLY A 13 -4.69 -16.93 -11.92
C GLY A 13 -4.26 -18.31 -12.42
N VAL A 14 -4.57 -19.36 -11.67
CA VAL A 14 -4.30 -20.75 -12.09
C VAL A 14 -5.00 -21.09 -13.40
N GLU A 15 -6.27 -20.75 -13.51
CA GLU A 15 -7.08 -21.01 -14.71
C GLU A 15 -6.57 -20.19 -15.91
N TYR A 16 -6.16 -18.94 -15.69
CA TYR A 16 -5.57 -18.11 -16.73
C TYR A 16 -4.25 -18.70 -17.25
N ALA A 17 -3.36 -19.13 -16.35
CA ALA A 17 -2.10 -19.80 -16.74
C ALA A 17 -2.36 -21.08 -17.53
N ARG A 18 -3.28 -21.91 -17.06
CA ARG A 18 -3.67 -23.16 -17.74
C ARG A 18 -4.20 -22.92 -19.16
N LYS A 19 -5.07 -21.94 -19.35
CA LYS A 19 -5.62 -21.56 -20.67
C LYS A 19 -4.54 -21.09 -21.64
N ASN A 20 -3.47 -20.51 -21.14
CA ASN A 20 -2.34 -20.00 -21.92
C ASN A 20 -1.14 -20.96 -21.96
N ASN A 21 -1.32 -22.24 -21.62
CA ASN A 21 -0.29 -23.27 -21.62
C ASN A 21 0.96 -22.92 -20.79
N ALA A 22 0.79 -22.19 -19.69
CA ALA A 22 1.83 -21.93 -18.71
C ALA A 22 1.73 -22.91 -17.55
N GLU A 23 2.83 -23.60 -17.25
CA GLU A 23 2.98 -24.48 -16.09
C GLU A 23 3.33 -23.64 -14.86
N LEU A 24 2.54 -23.75 -13.79
CA LEU A 24 2.80 -23.09 -12.52
C LEU A 24 3.44 -24.03 -11.51
N TYR A 25 4.52 -23.57 -10.88
CA TYR A 25 5.04 -24.13 -9.65
C TYR A 25 4.82 -23.15 -8.51
N ILE A 26 4.10 -23.55 -7.47
CA ILE A 26 3.76 -22.71 -6.32
C ILE A 26 4.63 -23.13 -5.15
N ALA A 27 5.57 -22.28 -4.74
CA ALA A 27 6.57 -22.59 -3.73
C ALA A 27 6.02 -22.48 -2.29
N ASN A 28 5.04 -21.58 -2.05
CA ASN A 28 4.48 -21.29 -0.72
C ASN A 28 5.56 -20.90 0.33
N SER A 29 6.61 -20.22 -0.10
CA SER A 29 7.67 -19.72 0.77
C SER A 29 8.09 -18.31 0.38
N ALA A 30 8.44 -17.50 1.39
CA ALA A 30 9.05 -16.18 1.20
C ALA A 30 10.55 -16.26 0.91
N GLU A 31 11.18 -17.44 1.13
CA GLU A 31 12.60 -17.66 0.98
C GLU A 31 12.93 -18.34 -0.37
N PRO A 32 13.40 -17.59 -1.39
CA PRO A 32 13.69 -18.14 -2.72
C PRO A 32 14.73 -19.25 -2.71
N LYS A 33 15.61 -19.28 -1.71
CA LYS A 33 16.62 -20.32 -1.56
C LYS A 33 16.03 -21.71 -1.33
N GLU A 34 14.84 -21.81 -0.73
CA GLU A 34 14.15 -23.07 -0.45
C GLU A 34 13.63 -23.77 -1.73
N TYR A 35 13.40 -23.02 -2.81
CA TYR A 35 12.91 -23.51 -4.10
C TYR A 35 13.81 -23.10 -5.28
N LEU A 36 15.10 -22.87 -4.98
CA LEU A 36 16.07 -22.37 -5.95
C LEU A 36 16.24 -23.33 -7.16
N ASP A 37 16.13 -24.64 -6.97
CA ASP A 37 16.24 -25.60 -8.06
C ASP A 37 15.07 -25.53 -9.03
N GLU A 38 13.89 -25.13 -8.55
CA GLU A 38 12.74 -24.83 -9.41
C GLU A 38 12.92 -23.50 -10.14
N LEU A 39 13.47 -22.49 -9.47
CA LEU A 39 13.77 -21.18 -10.09
C LEU A 39 14.82 -21.31 -11.22
N LYS A 40 15.83 -22.15 -11.07
CA LYS A 40 16.83 -22.41 -12.14
C LYS A 40 16.23 -22.95 -13.43
N ARG A 41 15.05 -23.58 -13.34
CA ARG A 41 14.31 -24.14 -14.48
C ARG A 41 13.20 -23.25 -14.99
N ALA A 42 12.97 -22.11 -14.33
CA ALA A 42 11.88 -21.22 -14.64
C ALA A 42 12.18 -20.30 -15.82
N ASP A 43 11.18 -20.04 -16.64
CA ASP A 43 11.17 -18.93 -17.61
C ASP A 43 10.78 -17.61 -16.92
N ALA A 44 9.88 -17.67 -15.91
CA ALA A 44 9.39 -16.51 -15.18
C ALA A 44 9.35 -16.77 -13.67
N PHE A 45 9.65 -15.75 -12.87
CA PHE A 45 9.50 -15.77 -11.43
C PHE A 45 8.49 -14.71 -10.96
N ILE A 46 7.37 -15.11 -10.37
CA ILE A 46 6.38 -14.20 -9.79
C ILE A 46 6.64 -14.08 -8.29
N VAL A 47 7.09 -12.90 -7.89
CA VAL A 47 7.33 -12.53 -6.48
C VAL A 47 6.03 -11.96 -5.91
N ARG A 48 5.28 -12.78 -5.17
CA ARG A 48 4.11 -12.32 -4.41
C ARG A 48 4.51 -11.93 -2.99
N ILE A 49 5.26 -12.78 -2.31
CA ILE A 49 5.94 -12.53 -1.04
C ILE A 49 7.42 -12.85 -1.20
N GLY A 50 8.25 -12.46 -0.24
CA GLY A 50 9.69 -12.66 -0.32
C GLY A 50 10.35 -11.65 -1.27
N TYR A 51 11.46 -12.06 -1.87
CA TYR A 51 12.35 -11.16 -2.60
C TYR A 51 12.97 -11.80 -3.84
N CYS A 52 13.49 -10.94 -4.73
CA CYS A 52 14.38 -11.35 -5.83
C CYS A 52 15.64 -10.50 -5.80
N SER A 53 16.66 -10.97 -5.09
CA SER A 53 17.96 -10.30 -4.95
C SER A 53 18.88 -10.58 -6.14
N ARG A 54 20.01 -9.87 -6.16
CA ARG A 54 21.10 -10.11 -7.09
C ARG A 54 21.57 -11.57 -7.09
N GLU A 55 21.72 -12.17 -5.89
CA GLU A 55 22.15 -13.58 -5.74
C GLU A 55 21.16 -14.55 -6.42
N ILE A 56 19.86 -14.30 -6.29
CA ILE A 56 18.83 -15.13 -6.93
C ILE A 56 18.88 -14.98 -8.45
N LEU A 57 19.04 -13.75 -8.94
CA LEU A 57 19.17 -13.48 -10.38
C LEU A 57 20.41 -14.13 -10.98
N ASP A 58 21.54 -14.12 -10.26
CA ASP A 58 22.77 -14.78 -10.71
C ASP A 58 22.65 -16.31 -10.74
N ALA A 59 21.89 -16.87 -9.80
CA ALA A 59 21.66 -18.32 -9.73
C ALA A 59 20.66 -18.82 -10.78
N CYS A 60 19.89 -17.94 -11.43
CA CYS A 60 18.81 -18.28 -12.36
C CYS A 60 19.04 -17.71 -13.77
N PRO A 61 20.06 -18.19 -14.53
CA PRO A 61 20.44 -17.60 -15.82
C PRO A 61 19.40 -17.77 -16.94
N ASN A 62 18.43 -18.68 -16.75
CA ASN A 62 17.36 -18.93 -17.73
C ASN A 62 16.14 -18.03 -17.52
N LEU A 63 16.12 -17.23 -16.44
CA LEU A 63 14.99 -16.38 -16.11
C LEU A 63 14.87 -15.24 -17.12
N LYS A 64 13.70 -15.15 -17.77
CA LYS A 64 13.40 -14.17 -18.83
C LYS A 64 12.66 -12.95 -18.31
N VAL A 65 11.91 -13.10 -17.20
CA VAL A 65 11.05 -12.06 -16.63
C VAL A 65 10.81 -12.29 -15.15
N ILE A 66 10.70 -11.21 -14.40
CA ILE A 66 10.21 -11.22 -13.02
C ILE A 66 8.84 -10.57 -13.00
N GLY A 67 7.84 -11.24 -12.43
CA GLY A 67 6.51 -10.68 -12.17
C GLY A 67 6.38 -10.22 -10.72
N ARG A 68 5.69 -9.11 -10.49
CA ARG A 68 5.28 -8.65 -9.17
C ARG A 68 3.77 -8.46 -9.12
N THR A 69 3.09 -9.23 -8.26
CA THR A 69 1.67 -9.03 -8.01
C THR A 69 1.48 -7.82 -7.11
N GLY A 70 1.23 -6.68 -7.71
CA GLY A 70 1.09 -5.38 -7.02
C GLY A 70 1.86 -4.26 -7.73
N VAL A 71 1.93 -3.12 -7.08
CA VAL A 71 2.57 -1.90 -7.61
C VAL A 71 3.97 -1.68 -7.00
N GLY A 72 4.16 -2.07 -5.73
CA GLY A 72 5.43 -1.94 -5.04
C GLY A 72 6.40 -3.04 -5.43
N TYR A 73 7.62 -2.67 -5.82
CA TYR A 73 8.67 -3.59 -6.23
C TYR A 73 9.94 -3.49 -5.36
N ASP A 74 9.79 -2.98 -4.16
CA ASP A 74 10.90 -2.78 -3.20
C ASP A 74 11.65 -4.07 -2.85
N SER A 75 10.99 -5.23 -3.00
CA SER A 75 11.56 -6.56 -2.78
C SER A 75 12.35 -7.14 -3.97
N ILE A 76 12.47 -6.38 -5.07
CA ILE A 76 13.17 -6.82 -6.28
C ILE A 76 14.33 -5.87 -6.56
N ASP A 77 15.54 -6.39 -6.81
CA ASP A 77 16.66 -5.57 -7.32
C ASP A 77 16.42 -5.25 -8.81
N VAL A 78 15.52 -4.28 -9.04
CA VAL A 78 15.10 -3.86 -10.39
C VAL A 78 16.28 -3.32 -11.20
N LYS A 79 17.21 -2.63 -10.54
CA LYS A 79 18.39 -2.10 -11.21
C LYS A 79 19.26 -3.24 -11.76
N TYR A 80 19.53 -4.22 -10.93
CA TYR A 80 20.34 -5.39 -11.35
C TYR A 80 19.59 -6.27 -12.36
N ALA A 81 18.27 -6.46 -12.19
CA ALA A 81 17.45 -7.17 -13.18
C ALA A 81 17.58 -6.52 -14.56
N LYS A 82 17.51 -5.18 -14.63
CA LYS A 82 17.71 -4.42 -15.87
C LYS A 82 19.13 -4.61 -16.46
N GLU A 83 20.17 -4.59 -15.63
CA GLU A 83 21.56 -4.88 -16.06
C GLU A 83 21.71 -6.28 -16.67
N LYS A 84 20.97 -7.26 -16.15
CA LYS A 84 20.91 -8.64 -16.67
C LYS A 84 20.00 -8.81 -17.89
N GLY A 85 19.26 -7.77 -18.30
CA GLY A 85 18.27 -7.85 -19.37
C GLY A 85 17.00 -8.60 -19.00
N VAL A 86 16.71 -8.75 -17.70
CA VAL A 86 15.50 -9.39 -17.19
C VAL A 86 14.48 -8.31 -16.81
N PRO A 87 13.44 -8.08 -17.61
CA PRO A 87 12.42 -7.09 -17.31
C PRO A 87 11.57 -7.47 -16.08
N VAL A 88 11.04 -6.45 -15.42
CA VAL A 88 10.13 -6.62 -14.29
C VAL A 88 8.74 -6.18 -14.70
N VAL A 89 7.79 -7.09 -14.64
CA VAL A 89 6.35 -6.88 -14.86
C VAL A 89 5.70 -6.61 -13.50
N PHE A 90 4.94 -5.54 -13.39
CA PHE A 90 4.11 -5.22 -12.23
C PHE A 90 2.68 -4.89 -12.69
N THR A 91 1.76 -4.70 -11.75
CA THR A 91 0.32 -4.63 -12.07
C THR A 91 -0.29 -3.28 -11.68
N PRO A 92 0.06 -2.19 -12.40
CA PRO A 92 -0.43 -0.86 -12.08
C PRO A 92 -1.96 -0.81 -12.21
N GLY A 93 -2.62 -0.18 -11.24
CA GLY A 93 -4.06 -0.01 -11.24
C GLY A 93 -4.87 -1.21 -10.75
N ALA A 94 -4.33 -2.43 -10.78
CA ALA A 94 -5.07 -3.65 -10.45
C ALA A 94 -5.67 -3.67 -9.03
N ASN A 95 -4.99 -3.05 -8.07
CA ASN A 95 -5.42 -2.98 -6.67
C ASN A 95 -5.89 -1.58 -6.22
N SER A 96 -5.87 -0.59 -7.11
CA SER A 96 -6.05 0.81 -6.73
C SER A 96 -7.40 1.09 -6.08
N GLN A 97 -8.48 0.47 -6.56
CA GLN A 97 -9.80 0.61 -5.96
C GLN A 97 -9.83 0.06 -4.53
N SER A 98 -9.26 -1.13 -4.31
CA SER A 98 -9.23 -1.78 -2.99
C SER A 98 -8.43 -0.97 -1.97
N VAL A 99 -7.25 -0.48 -2.36
CA VAL A 99 -6.41 0.35 -1.47
C VAL A 99 -7.11 1.67 -1.14
N ALA A 100 -7.77 2.29 -2.12
CA ALA A 100 -8.52 3.52 -1.89
C ALA A 100 -9.71 3.32 -0.94
N GLU A 101 -10.47 2.24 -1.11
CA GLU A 101 -11.58 1.88 -0.22
C GLU A 101 -11.08 1.60 1.20
N HIS A 102 -9.95 0.89 1.33
CA HIS A 102 -9.34 0.61 2.63
C HIS A 102 -8.89 1.90 3.34
N ALA A 103 -8.24 2.83 2.62
CA ALA A 103 -7.86 4.12 3.17
C ALA A 103 -9.08 4.90 3.68
N VAL A 104 -10.18 4.94 2.90
CA VAL A 104 -11.43 5.59 3.31
C VAL A 104 -12.10 4.86 4.48
N ALA A 105 -12.05 3.53 4.51
CA ALA A 105 -12.54 2.74 5.64
C ALA A 105 -11.79 3.08 6.94
N LEU A 106 -10.45 3.21 6.88
CA LEU A 106 -9.64 3.67 8.02
C LEU A 106 -10.02 5.10 8.44
N MET A 107 -10.28 6.02 7.49
CA MET A 107 -10.76 7.36 7.82
C MET A 107 -12.07 7.32 8.62
N PHE A 108 -13.05 6.51 8.16
CA PHE A 108 -14.31 6.33 8.89
C PHE A 108 -14.10 5.66 10.24
N ALA A 109 -13.29 4.60 10.30
CA ALA A 109 -13.03 3.87 11.54
C ALA A 109 -12.40 4.77 12.60
N CYS A 110 -11.44 5.61 12.23
CA CYS A 110 -10.84 6.61 13.11
C CYS A 110 -11.83 7.71 13.50
N ALA A 111 -12.53 8.31 12.54
CA ALA A 111 -13.44 9.42 12.78
C ALA A 111 -14.66 9.04 13.63
N LYS A 112 -15.09 7.77 13.56
CA LYS A 112 -16.26 7.23 14.27
C LYS A 112 -15.90 6.37 15.48
N ASN A 113 -14.62 6.19 15.81
CA ASN A 113 -14.11 5.34 16.90
C ASN A 113 -14.64 3.88 16.84
N ILE A 114 -14.93 3.36 15.65
CA ILE A 114 -15.67 2.11 15.45
C ILE A 114 -15.00 0.92 16.17
N CYS A 115 -13.67 0.81 16.06
CA CYS A 115 -12.94 -0.33 16.62
C CYS A 115 -12.95 -0.32 18.17
N GLU A 116 -12.78 0.86 18.77
CA GLU A 116 -12.80 1.00 20.23
C GLU A 116 -14.22 0.79 20.79
N GLU A 117 -15.24 1.39 20.15
CA GLU A 117 -16.64 1.23 20.56
C GLU A 117 -17.08 -0.24 20.49
N ASP A 118 -16.75 -0.98 19.41
CA ASP A 118 -17.03 -2.42 19.30
C ASP A 118 -16.31 -3.21 20.41
N ALA A 119 -15.01 -2.93 20.62
CA ALA A 119 -14.23 -3.63 21.62
C ALA A 119 -14.76 -3.42 23.04
N GLN A 120 -15.18 -2.21 23.39
CA GLN A 120 -15.74 -1.88 24.70
C GLN A 120 -17.15 -2.44 24.88
N LEU A 121 -17.98 -2.36 23.86
CA LEU A 121 -19.34 -2.92 23.91
C LEU A 121 -19.33 -4.44 24.13
N ARG A 122 -18.41 -5.17 23.49
CA ARG A 122 -18.19 -6.61 23.73
C ARG A 122 -17.78 -6.94 25.16
N LYS A 123 -17.16 -5.99 25.85
CA LYS A 123 -16.83 -6.08 27.31
C LYS A 123 -18.00 -5.65 28.21
N GLY A 124 -19.16 -5.32 27.65
CA GLY A 124 -20.35 -4.87 28.38
C GLY A 124 -20.32 -3.39 28.76
N ASN A 125 -19.35 -2.61 28.27
CA ASN A 125 -19.25 -1.19 28.58
C ASN A 125 -20.15 -0.36 27.63
N TRP A 126 -21.44 -0.23 27.95
CA TRP A 126 -22.38 0.63 27.24
C TRP A 126 -22.04 2.12 27.35
N GLY A 127 -21.42 2.53 28.45
CA GLY A 127 -21.05 3.92 28.71
C GLY A 127 -20.01 4.52 27.77
N ILE A 128 -19.35 3.67 26.95
CA ILE A 128 -18.39 4.14 25.94
C ILE A 128 -19.00 5.17 24.98
N ARG A 129 -20.31 5.09 24.71
CA ARG A 129 -21.04 6.02 23.81
C ARG A 129 -20.89 7.49 24.22
N ASP A 130 -20.67 7.78 25.48
CA ASP A 130 -20.58 9.13 26.03
C ASP A 130 -19.12 9.58 26.26
N ALA A 131 -18.15 8.65 26.11
CA ALA A 131 -16.72 8.91 26.34
C ALA A 131 -16.02 9.60 25.17
N HIS A 132 -16.47 9.35 23.94
CA HIS A 132 -15.87 9.89 22.73
C HIS A 132 -16.91 10.64 21.89
N LYS A 133 -16.47 11.74 21.28
CA LYS A 133 -17.27 12.43 20.27
C LYS A 133 -16.78 12.06 18.89
N ALA A 134 -17.55 11.27 18.18
CA ALA A 134 -17.30 10.98 16.77
C ALA A 134 -17.35 12.27 15.91
N VAL A 135 -16.63 12.26 14.81
CA VAL A 135 -16.50 13.39 13.88
C VAL A 135 -17.21 13.07 12.57
N GLU A 136 -17.94 14.03 12.01
CA GLU A 136 -18.47 13.93 10.65
C GLU A 136 -17.38 14.22 9.63
N LEU A 137 -17.31 13.41 8.56
CA LEU A 137 -16.36 13.62 7.48
C LEU A 137 -16.87 14.63 6.44
N ALA A 138 -18.18 14.74 6.26
CA ALA A 138 -18.76 15.73 5.36
C ALA A 138 -18.32 17.16 5.76
N GLY A 139 -17.89 17.94 4.78
CA GLY A 139 -17.35 19.29 4.98
C GLY A 139 -15.92 19.33 5.55
N LYS A 140 -15.28 18.18 5.82
CA LYS A 140 -13.87 18.11 6.20
C LYS A 140 -12.99 18.06 4.97
N LYS A 141 -11.76 18.56 5.10
CA LYS A 141 -10.77 18.56 4.04
C LYS A 141 -9.81 17.37 4.17
N VAL A 142 -9.76 16.52 3.15
CA VAL A 142 -8.72 15.48 3.03
C VAL A 142 -7.57 15.99 2.17
N GLY A 143 -6.36 15.97 2.73
CA GLY A 143 -5.09 16.24 2.04
C GLY A 143 -4.47 14.94 1.56
N ILE A 144 -4.18 14.84 0.28
CA ILE A 144 -3.65 13.63 -0.37
C ILE A 144 -2.21 13.90 -0.81
N VAL A 145 -1.26 13.19 -0.21
CA VAL A 145 0.14 13.21 -0.63
C VAL A 145 0.38 12.09 -1.63
N GLY A 146 0.66 12.44 -2.87
CA GLY A 146 0.80 11.47 -3.98
C GLY A 146 -0.52 11.23 -4.71
N VAL A 147 -0.94 12.18 -5.56
CA VAL A 147 -2.14 12.03 -6.39
C VAL A 147 -1.78 11.26 -7.67
N GLY A 148 -1.62 9.95 -7.50
CA GLY A 148 -1.56 8.95 -8.58
C GLY A 148 -2.92 8.26 -8.74
N ILE A 149 -2.96 7.04 -9.31
CA ILE A 149 -4.21 6.29 -9.52
C ILE A 149 -4.95 6.06 -8.19
N ILE A 150 -4.24 5.64 -7.12
CA ILE A 150 -4.84 5.41 -5.80
C ILE A 150 -5.33 6.73 -5.20
N GLY A 151 -4.47 7.76 -5.13
CA GLY A 151 -4.83 9.05 -4.54
C GLY A 151 -6.00 9.73 -5.25
N ALA A 152 -6.08 9.66 -6.58
CA ALA A 152 -7.22 10.16 -7.36
C ALA A 152 -8.50 9.37 -7.06
N THR A 153 -8.41 8.05 -6.86
CA THR A 153 -9.56 7.23 -6.46
C THR A 153 -10.04 7.58 -5.05
N VAL A 154 -9.12 7.79 -4.09
CA VAL A 154 -9.46 8.30 -2.74
C VAL A 154 -10.16 9.64 -2.83
N ALA A 155 -9.62 10.59 -3.62
CA ALA A 155 -10.24 11.90 -3.82
C ALA A 155 -11.68 11.77 -4.34
N ARG A 156 -11.90 10.92 -5.33
CA ARG A 156 -13.24 10.68 -5.91
C ARG A 156 -14.21 10.13 -4.86
N ILE A 157 -13.79 9.15 -4.05
CA ILE A 157 -14.64 8.57 -3.00
C ILE A 157 -14.93 9.62 -1.92
N CYS A 158 -13.91 10.35 -1.45
CA CYS A 158 -14.07 11.38 -0.42
C CYS A 158 -15.03 12.49 -0.86
N ARG A 159 -14.94 12.94 -2.12
CA ARG A 159 -15.93 13.91 -2.65
C ARG A 159 -17.34 13.37 -2.66
N SER A 160 -17.54 12.09 -2.99
CA SER A 160 -18.89 11.50 -3.03
C SER A 160 -19.58 11.44 -1.66
N ILE A 161 -18.82 11.53 -0.58
CA ILE A 161 -19.34 11.61 0.80
C ILE A 161 -19.31 13.04 1.37
N GLY A 162 -19.12 14.04 0.49
CA GLY A 162 -19.23 15.46 0.88
C GLY A 162 -17.95 16.07 1.47
N MET A 163 -16.78 15.43 1.31
CA MET A 163 -15.51 16.02 1.75
C MET A 163 -14.93 16.98 0.71
N GLU A 164 -14.18 17.98 1.17
CA GLU A 164 -13.27 18.74 0.33
C GLU A 164 -11.99 17.95 0.09
N THR A 165 -11.44 18.03 -1.14
CA THR A 165 -10.21 17.30 -1.50
C THR A 165 -9.11 18.24 -1.92
N ALA A 166 -7.92 18.05 -1.34
CA ALA A 166 -6.70 18.76 -1.65
C ALA A 166 -5.57 17.76 -1.91
N GLY A 167 -4.56 18.18 -2.65
CA GLY A 167 -3.49 17.25 -2.97
C GLY A 167 -2.15 17.92 -3.25
N PHE A 168 -1.09 17.11 -3.12
CA PHE A 168 0.27 17.45 -3.48
C PHE A 168 0.88 16.30 -4.29
N ASN A 169 1.46 16.63 -5.45
CA ASN A 169 2.25 15.72 -6.27
C ASN A 169 3.40 16.51 -6.92
N PRO A 170 4.65 16.34 -6.48
CA PRO A 170 5.78 17.16 -6.97
C PRO A 170 6.16 16.84 -8.40
N HIS A 171 5.98 15.60 -8.85
CA HIS A 171 6.41 15.14 -10.17
C HIS A 171 5.33 15.32 -11.25
N HIS A 172 4.06 15.27 -10.86
CA HIS A 172 2.89 15.35 -11.74
C HIS A 172 1.82 16.25 -11.11
N PRO A 173 2.10 17.58 -10.96
CA PRO A 173 1.18 18.49 -10.31
C PRO A 173 -0.16 18.63 -11.06
N GLU A 174 -0.17 18.43 -12.38
CA GLU A 174 -1.38 18.41 -13.22
C GLU A 174 -2.40 17.34 -12.78
N ARG A 175 -1.93 16.20 -12.33
CA ARG A 175 -2.81 15.10 -11.85
C ARG A 175 -3.63 15.47 -10.63
N VAL A 176 -3.19 16.44 -9.85
CA VAL A 176 -3.94 16.94 -8.69
C VAL A 176 -5.22 17.63 -9.15
N GLU A 177 -5.10 18.49 -10.15
CA GLU A 177 -6.22 19.24 -10.74
C GLU A 177 -7.13 18.32 -11.55
N GLU A 178 -6.56 17.42 -12.35
CA GLU A 178 -7.29 16.37 -13.09
C GLU A 178 -8.13 15.48 -12.17
N ALA A 179 -7.60 15.17 -10.96
CA ALA A 179 -8.34 14.46 -9.93
C ALA A 179 -9.42 15.32 -9.25
N GLY A 180 -9.58 16.58 -9.60
CA GLY A 180 -10.53 17.52 -9.01
C GLY A 180 -10.16 17.94 -7.59
N CYS A 181 -8.86 17.94 -7.24
CA CYS A 181 -8.35 18.35 -5.95
C CYS A 181 -7.83 19.80 -6.00
N GLN A 182 -7.98 20.52 -4.90
CA GLN A 182 -7.25 21.77 -4.69
C GLN A 182 -5.74 21.48 -4.63
N ARG A 183 -4.96 22.09 -5.51
CA ARG A 183 -3.52 21.90 -5.55
C ARG A 183 -2.81 22.71 -4.47
N TYR A 184 -1.84 22.06 -3.81
CA TYR A 184 -0.87 22.69 -2.91
C TYR A 184 0.53 22.57 -3.49
N ASN A 185 1.40 23.55 -3.17
CA ASN A 185 2.77 23.59 -3.70
C ASN A 185 3.78 22.90 -2.77
N SER A 186 3.38 22.59 -1.54
CA SER A 186 4.20 21.85 -0.59
C SER A 186 3.36 20.97 0.33
N VAL A 187 3.99 19.89 0.82
CA VAL A 187 3.39 19.03 1.86
C VAL A 187 3.12 19.84 3.13
N ALA A 188 4.02 20.77 3.49
CA ALA A 188 3.88 21.59 4.69
C ALA A 188 2.65 22.50 4.67
N GLU A 189 2.28 23.06 3.52
CA GLU A 189 1.04 23.82 3.37
C GLU A 189 -0.19 22.92 3.47
N LEU A 190 -0.17 21.77 2.80
CA LEU A 190 -1.28 20.82 2.80
C LEU A 190 -1.57 20.30 4.22
N ILE A 191 -0.54 19.94 4.98
CA ILE A 191 -0.65 19.40 6.34
C ILE A 191 -1.35 20.38 7.30
N ARG A 192 -1.04 21.67 7.19
CA ARG A 192 -1.65 22.70 8.08
C ARG A 192 -3.13 22.92 7.83
N ASP A 193 -3.56 22.70 6.61
CA ASP A 193 -4.91 23.05 6.18
C ASP A 193 -5.89 21.87 6.25
N CYS A 194 -5.41 20.64 6.06
CA CYS A 194 -6.29 19.47 6.03
C CYS A 194 -6.73 19.00 7.44
N ASP A 195 -7.89 18.34 7.50
CA ASP A 195 -8.41 17.66 8.69
C ASP A 195 -8.00 16.18 8.69
N ILE A 196 -7.78 15.61 7.50
CA ILE A 196 -7.29 14.26 7.32
C ILE A 196 -6.12 14.31 6.34
N LEU A 197 -4.99 13.69 6.68
CA LEU A 197 -3.85 13.52 5.80
C LEU A 197 -3.79 12.07 5.34
N SER A 198 -3.81 11.82 4.03
CA SER A 198 -3.73 10.47 3.45
C SER A 198 -2.53 10.34 2.53
N LEU A 199 -1.70 9.32 2.79
CA LEU A 199 -0.43 9.12 2.11
C LEU A 199 -0.55 8.04 1.04
N HIS A 200 -0.22 8.40 -0.22
CA HIS A 200 -0.27 7.56 -1.40
C HIS A 200 0.95 7.74 -2.32
N CYS A 201 2.04 8.28 -1.78
CA CYS A 201 3.30 8.43 -2.48
C CYS A 201 4.18 7.17 -2.33
N PRO A 202 5.10 6.89 -3.29
CA PRO A 202 6.08 5.82 -3.14
C PRO A 202 7.11 6.17 -2.06
N LEU A 203 7.79 5.14 -1.53
CA LEU A 203 8.96 5.32 -0.67
C LEU A 203 10.17 5.65 -1.53
N THR A 204 10.76 6.80 -1.29
CA THR A 204 12.00 7.30 -1.90
C THR A 204 12.88 7.90 -0.80
N GLU A 205 14.09 8.35 -1.13
CA GLU A 205 14.91 9.11 -0.18
C GLU A 205 14.20 10.38 0.30
N ASP A 206 13.49 11.08 -0.59
CA ASP A 206 12.77 12.32 -0.26
C ASP A 206 11.47 12.08 0.55
N SER A 207 10.85 10.92 0.41
CA SER A 207 9.61 10.60 1.14
C SER A 207 9.85 9.81 2.43
N ARG A 208 11.06 9.34 2.69
CA ARG A 208 11.42 8.69 3.95
C ARG A 208 11.34 9.68 5.10
N ASN A 209 10.59 9.32 6.16
CA ASN A 209 10.29 10.19 7.29
C ASN A 209 9.69 11.55 6.89
N LEU A 210 8.95 11.58 5.77
CA LEU A 210 8.25 12.77 5.30
C LEU A 210 7.32 13.33 6.37
N ILE A 211 6.75 12.45 7.18
CA ILE A 211 5.93 12.81 8.34
C ILE A 211 6.68 12.39 9.61
N SER A 212 7.23 13.38 10.27
CA SER A 212 7.99 13.24 11.52
C SER A 212 7.35 14.12 12.61
N ALA A 213 7.95 14.16 13.80
CA ALA A 213 7.48 14.99 14.92
C ALA A 213 7.25 16.46 14.51
N LYS A 214 8.08 16.99 13.60
CA LYS A 214 7.95 18.36 13.12
C LYS A 214 6.66 18.55 12.31
N GLU A 215 6.38 17.67 11.36
CA GLU A 215 5.19 17.71 10.51
C GLU A 215 3.92 17.44 11.35
N LEU A 216 3.95 16.42 12.21
CA LEU A 216 2.84 16.10 13.12
C LEU A 216 2.42 17.28 13.99
N ARG A 217 3.37 18.05 14.53
CA ARG A 217 3.07 19.26 15.33
C ARG A 217 2.45 20.39 14.52
N THR A 218 2.53 20.38 13.19
CA THR A 218 1.89 21.38 12.33
C THR A 218 0.49 20.99 11.90
N MET A 219 0.09 19.73 12.12
CA MET A 219 -1.28 19.26 11.89
C MET A 219 -2.26 19.88 12.89
N LYS A 220 -3.54 19.90 12.54
CA LYS A 220 -4.59 20.29 13.50
C LYS A 220 -4.64 19.25 14.64
N PRO A 221 -4.89 19.65 15.89
CA PRO A 221 -5.04 18.69 17.00
C PRO A 221 -6.16 17.67 16.80
N THR A 222 -7.12 17.99 15.93
CA THR A 222 -8.22 17.11 15.53
C THR A 222 -7.91 16.26 14.30
N ALA A 223 -6.71 16.36 13.76
CA ALA A 223 -6.35 15.71 12.51
C ALA A 223 -6.23 14.20 12.64
N ILE A 224 -6.51 13.51 11.54
CA ILE A 224 -6.36 12.06 11.37
C ILE A 224 -5.29 11.81 10.31
N LEU A 225 -4.33 10.93 10.59
CA LEU A 225 -3.32 10.48 9.63
C LEU A 225 -3.66 9.09 9.10
N ILE A 226 -3.63 8.91 7.77
CA ILE A 226 -3.85 7.62 7.12
C ILE A 226 -2.61 7.26 6.28
N ASN A 227 -2.05 6.06 6.54
CA ASN A 227 -0.94 5.54 5.76
C ASN A 227 -1.24 4.12 5.25
N THR A 228 -1.57 4.01 3.97
CA THR A 228 -1.72 2.75 3.22
C THR A 228 -0.67 2.63 2.11
N SER A 229 0.44 3.33 2.25
CA SER A 229 1.49 3.43 1.24
C SER A 229 2.73 2.61 1.63
N ARG A 230 3.62 3.19 2.46
CA ARG A 230 4.80 2.51 3.04
C ARG A 230 5.05 3.01 4.45
N GLY A 231 5.41 2.09 5.37
CA GLY A 231 5.70 2.41 6.79
C GLY A 231 6.70 3.54 6.94
N PRO A 232 7.91 3.44 6.36
CA PRO A 232 8.98 4.43 6.55
C PRO A 232 8.70 5.84 6.02
N ILE A 233 7.54 6.12 5.45
CA ILE A 233 7.11 7.48 5.09
C ILE A 233 6.73 8.28 6.34
N VAL A 234 6.25 7.59 7.37
CA VAL A 234 5.93 8.16 8.68
C VAL A 234 6.95 7.62 9.68
N ASN A 235 7.52 8.48 10.51
CA ASN A 235 8.33 8.02 11.62
C ASN A 235 7.42 7.38 12.68
N SER A 236 7.53 6.07 12.87
CA SER A 236 6.62 5.30 13.74
C SER A 236 6.70 5.72 15.21
N HIS A 237 7.90 6.03 15.71
CA HIS A 237 8.11 6.50 17.08
C HIS A 237 7.47 7.89 17.29
N ASP A 238 7.69 8.83 16.37
CA ASP A 238 7.10 10.17 16.44
C ASP A 238 5.58 10.13 16.34
N LEU A 239 5.02 9.22 15.53
CA LEU A 239 3.58 9.00 15.42
C LEU A 239 3.00 8.49 16.75
N ALA A 240 3.65 7.49 17.36
CA ALA A 240 3.22 6.96 18.64
C ALA A 240 3.23 8.03 19.75
N GLU A 241 4.29 8.84 19.81
CA GLU A 241 4.38 9.97 20.74
C GLU A 241 3.28 11.01 20.49
N ALA A 242 3.06 11.39 19.21
CA ALA A 242 2.05 12.38 18.84
C ALA A 242 0.63 11.94 19.22
N LEU A 243 0.30 10.67 19.03
CA LEU A 243 -0.98 10.10 19.42
C LEU A 243 -1.13 10.04 20.94
N ASN A 244 -0.09 9.58 21.66
CA ASN A 244 -0.12 9.43 23.10
C ASN A 244 -0.21 10.77 23.84
N THR A 245 0.35 11.83 23.25
CA THR A 245 0.33 13.20 23.81
C THR A 245 -0.80 14.06 23.25
N GLY A 246 -1.59 13.56 22.30
CA GLY A 246 -2.73 14.29 21.72
C GLY A 246 -2.33 15.40 20.76
N VAL A 247 -1.16 15.33 20.13
CA VAL A 247 -0.73 16.26 19.06
C VAL A 247 -1.62 16.11 17.85
N ILE A 248 -2.07 14.89 17.53
CA ILE A 248 -3.11 14.58 16.54
C ILE A 248 -4.15 13.66 17.18
N ALA A 249 -5.36 13.62 16.62
CA ALA A 249 -6.48 12.90 17.20
C ALA A 249 -6.41 11.39 17.02
N ALA A 250 -6.07 10.91 15.83
CA ALA A 250 -6.05 9.47 15.50
C ALA A 250 -5.14 9.18 14.30
N ALA A 251 -4.81 7.91 14.12
CA ALA A 251 -4.18 7.43 12.90
C ALA A 251 -4.70 6.06 12.47
N GLY A 252 -4.73 5.82 11.15
CA GLY A 252 -4.98 4.52 10.51
C GLY A 252 -3.77 4.12 9.67
N VAL A 253 -3.15 2.98 9.98
CA VAL A 253 -1.97 2.48 9.27
C VAL A 253 -2.18 1.05 8.78
N ASP A 254 -1.80 0.79 7.55
CA ASP A 254 -1.82 -0.56 6.96
C ASP A 254 -0.40 -1.10 6.73
N VAL A 255 0.62 -0.27 6.95
CA VAL A 255 2.02 -0.55 6.60
C VAL A 255 2.95 -0.15 7.73
N PHE A 256 4.10 -0.86 7.84
CA PHE A 256 5.04 -0.74 8.94
C PHE A 256 6.48 -0.57 8.44
N ASP A 257 7.38 -0.14 9.32
CA ASP A 257 8.80 0.04 9.00
C ASP A 257 9.47 -1.29 8.66
N GLU A 258 9.10 -2.34 9.39
CA GLU A 258 9.50 -3.73 9.17
C GLU A 258 8.24 -4.59 8.99
N GLU A 259 8.23 -5.46 7.99
CA GLU A 259 7.11 -6.36 7.69
C GLU A 259 7.60 -7.80 7.54
N PRO A 260 7.03 -8.75 8.31
CA PRO A 260 5.96 -8.63 9.28
C PRO A 260 6.29 -7.70 10.43
N ALA A 261 5.31 -6.88 10.86
CA ALA A 261 5.50 -5.92 11.93
C ALA A 261 5.86 -6.64 13.25
N ARG A 262 6.86 -6.10 13.95
CA ARG A 262 7.27 -6.64 15.24
C ARG A 262 6.22 -6.35 16.30
N HIS A 263 5.97 -7.31 17.18
CA HIS A 263 5.00 -7.14 18.25
C HIS A 263 5.38 -6.01 19.26
N ASP A 264 6.66 -5.69 19.36
CA ASP A 264 7.20 -4.63 20.21
C ASP A 264 7.39 -3.29 19.49
N ASP A 265 6.85 -3.14 18.26
CA ASP A 265 6.88 -1.85 17.57
C ASP A 265 6.18 -0.78 18.40
N PRO A 266 6.85 0.37 18.65
CA PRO A 266 6.30 1.47 19.43
C PRO A 266 4.92 1.93 18.99
N VAL A 267 4.62 1.82 17.70
CA VAL A 267 3.33 2.23 17.13
C VAL A 267 2.15 1.49 17.75
N PHE A 268 2.33 0.22 18.15
CA PHE A 268 1.26 -0.58 18.79
C PHE A 268 0.93 -0.16 20.22
N THR A 269 1.74 0.71 20.83
CA THR A 269 1.45 1.31 22.14
C THR A 269 0.67 2.62 22.04
N ALA A 270 0.43 3.09 20.82
CA ALA A 270 -0.24 4.37 20.54
C ALA A 270 -1.75 4.30 20.79
N LYS A 271 -2.27 5.35 21.44
CA LYS A 271 -3.71 5.55 21.60
C LYS A 271 -4.32 5.96 20.26
N ASN A 272 -5.60 5.62 20.06
CA ASN A 272 -6.36 6.01 18.88
C ASN A 272 -5.68 5.61 17.54
N LEU A 273 -4.92 4.53 17.56
CA LEU A 273 -4.36 3.91 16.38
C LEU A 273 -5.24 2.76 15.92
N ILE A 274 -5.54 2.71 14.63
CA ILE A 274 -6.09 1.53 13.96
C ILE A 274 -5.03 1.01 13.02
N SER A 275 -4.70 -0.28 13.14
CA SER A 275 -3.69 -0.93 12.31
C SER A 275 -4.24 -2.16 11.60
N THR A 276 -3.80 -2.36 10.36
CA THR A 276 -4.14 -3.55 9.54
C THR A 276 -2.84 -4.12 8.94
N PRO A 277 -2.75 -5.44 8.70
CA PRO A 277 -1.49 -6.12 8.40
C PRO A 277 -1.16 -6.11 6.89
N HIS A 278 -0.94 -4.94 6.32
CA HIS A 278 -0.67 -4.72 4.88
C HIS A 278 -1.72 -5.42 4.00
N ALA A 279 -2.99 -5.22 4.34
CA ALA A 279 -4.13 -5.92 3.75
C ALA A 279 -4.95 -5.06 2.79
N ALA A 280 -4.60 -3.78 2.61
CA ALA A 280 -5.39 -2.83 1.81
C ALA A 280 -5.65 -3.31 0.37
N ALA A 281 -4.73 -4.08 -0.21
CA ALA A 281 -4.86 -4.63 -1.56
C ALA A 281 -5.53 -6.02 -1.60
N LEU A 282 -5.81 -6.66 -0.47
CA LEU A 282 -6.18 -8.09 -0.41
C LEU A 282 -7.68 -8.36 -0.54
N THR A 283 -8.36 -7.70 -1.46
CA THR A 283 -9.72 -8.10 -1.85
C THR A 283 -9.68 -9.21 -2.90
N ARG A 284 -10.76 -10.00 -3.03
CA ARG A 284 -10.87 -11.06 -4.03
C ARG A 284 -10.65 -10.50 -5.43
N GLU A 285 -11.33 -9.42 -5.74
CA GLU A 285 -11.32 -8.75 -7.05
C GLU A 285 -9.92 -8.20 -7.39
N ALA A 286 -9.22 -7.59 -6.44
CA ALA A 286 -7.88 -7.08 -6.66
C ALA A 286 -6.87 -8.23 -6.80
N ASN A 287 -6.98 -9.27 -5.99
CA ASN A 287 -6.13 -10.45 -6.11
C ASN A 287 -6.27 -11.09 -7.49
N ASP A 288 -7.49 -11.30 -7.97
CA ASP A 288 -7.74 -11.89 -9.29
C ASP A 288 -7.14 -11.02 -10.40
N ARG A 289 -7.38 -9.69 -10.36
CA ARG A 289 -6.81 -8.76 -11.35
C ARG A 289 -5.28 -8.75 -11.33
N MET A 290 -4.66 -8.64 -10.13
CA MET A 290 -3.20 -8.61 -10.00
C MET A 290 -2.55 -9.90 -10.51
N GLN A 291 -3.13 -11.06 -10.19
CA GLN A 291 -2.60 -12.35 -10.59
C GLN A 291 -2.71 -12.55 -12.10
N ILE A 292 -3.89 -12.29 -12.67
CA ILE A 292 -4.12 -12.42 -14.12
C ILE A 292 -3.17 -11.49 -14.87
N GLN A 293 -3.15 -10.20 -14.53
CA GLN A 293 -2.31 -9.22 -15.20
C GLN A 293 -0.81 -9.53 -15.09
N CYS A 294 -0.37 -10.03 -13.93
CA CYS A 294 1.02 -10.41 -13.72
C CYS A 294 1.40 -11.63 -14.58
N ILE A 295 0.56 -12.66 -14.63
CA ILE A 295 0.80 -13.85 -15.47
C ILE A 295 0.77 -13.47 -16.95
N GLU A 296 -0.19 -12.66 -17.35
CA GLU A 296 -0.33 -12.15 -18.72
C GLU A 296 0.95 -11.43 -19.18
N GLY A 297 1.45 -10.50 -18.35
CA GLY A 297 2.68 -9.78 -18.65
C GLY A 297 3.90 -10.70 -18.70
N CYS A 298 4.01 -11.68 -17.80
CA CYS A 298 5.08 -12.66 -17.85
C CYS A 298 5.03 -13.51 -19.13
N ILE A 299 3.84 -13.92 -19.57
CA ILE A 299 3.65 -14.67 -20.82
C ILE A 299 4.03 -13.82 -22.04
N ALA A 300 3.55 -12.57 -22.09
CA ALA A 300 3.84 -11.63 -23.17
C ALA A 300 5.35 -11.42 -23.34
N VAL A 301 6.05 -11.11 -22.23
CA VAL A 301 7.51 -10.93 -22.26
C VAL A 301 8.25 -12.20 -22.70
N CYS A 302 7.84 -13.37 -22.21
CA CYS A 302 8.47 -14.64 -22.62
C CYS A 302 8.22 -14.95 -24.11
N ASN A 303 7.16 -14.45 -24.69
CA ASN A 303 6.88 -14.55 -26.14
C ASN A 303 7.59 -13.47 -26.98
N GLY A 304 8.36 -12.58 -26.36
CA GLY A 304 9.10 -11.51 -27.02
C GLY A 304 8.26 -10.25 -27.26
N GLU A 305 7.12 -10.11 -26.60
CA GLU A 305 6.25 -8.93 -26.67
C GLU A 305 6.74 -7.87 -25.64
N ILE A 306 6.46 -6.59 -25.95
CA ILE A 306 6.71 -5.48 -25.02
C ILE A 306 5.51 -5.39 -24.07
N TRP A 307 5.78 -5.44 -22.77
CA TRP A 307 4.76 -5.18 -21.75
C TRP A 307 4.87 -3.72 -21.27
N PRO A 308 3.76 -2.95 -21.23
CA PRO A 308 3.76 -1.54 -20.88
C PRO A 308 4.06 -1.27 -19.40
#